data_6c12fbfef1596990c7f7119a6eb2750d
#
_entry.id   6c12fbfef1596990c7f7119a6eb2750d
#
_cell.length_a   1.000
_cell.length_b   1.000
_cell.length_c   1.000
_cell.angle_alpha   90.00
_cell.angle_beta   90.00
_cell.angle_gamma   90.00
#
_symmetry.space_group_name_H-M   'P 1'
#
loop_
_entity.id
_entity.type
_entity.pdbx_description
1 polymer ?
#
loop_
_entity_poly.entity_id
_entity_poly.type
_entity_poly.pdbx_seq_one_letter_code
_entity_poly.pdbx_strand_id
1 'polypeptide(L)'
;DRFVTVKGCPADDDTNPKCGMVMDFGVLKSIVNEEVVSRFDHALVLRATRRDAPLRAVLAERFGNIVTVDYQPTCENMLGDFAARIARRLPLGVELHSLRLHETATSFAEWFAEDNR
;
A
#
# COMPACT_ATOMS: atom_id res chain seq x y z
N ASP A 1 9.21 -2.96 -8.52
CA ASP A 1 9.71 -1.89 -7.66
C ASP A 1 8.59 -1.03 -7.13
N ARG A 2 8.76 -0.59 -5.91
CA ARG A 2 7.77 0.20 -5.19
C ARG A 2 8.42 1.45 -4.63
N PHE A 3 7.76 2.58 -4.79
CA PHE A 3 8.22 3.84 -4.23
C PHE A 3 7.13 4.41 -3.33
N VAL A 4 7.52 4.74 -2.11
CA VAL A 4 6.62 5.32 -1.12
C VAL A 4 7.19 6.66 -0.68
N THR A 5 6.39 7.70 -0.78
CA THR A 5 6.77 9.03 -0.33
C THR A 5 5.85 9.47 0.79
N VAL A 6 6.44 9.83 1.91
CA VAL A 6 5.71 10.36 3.05
C VAL A 6 6.11 11.83 3.27
N LYS A 7 5.26 12.54 3.98
CA LYS A 7 5.41 13.95 4.24
C LYS A 7 5.00 14.21 5.69
N GLY A 8 5.71 15.08 6.35
CA GLY A 8 5.39 15.37 7.75
C GLY A 8 6.45 16.19 8.43
N CYS A 9 6.58 16.01 9.72
CA CYS A 9 7.36 16.82 10.63
C CYS A 9 6.89 18.27 10.64
N PRO A 10 6.15 18.69 11.65
CA PRO A 10 5.73 20.08 11.78
C PRO A 10 6.94 21.00 11.70
N ALA A 11 6.93 21.89 10.76
CA ALA A 11 8.06 22.79 10.50
C ALA A 11 8.33 23.75 11.64
N ASP A 12 7.37 23.92 12.53
CA ASP A 12 7.43 24.83 13.63
C ASP A 12 7.92 24.22 14.95
N ASP A 13 8.26 22.93 14.95
CA ASP A 13 8.80 22.27 16.11
C ASP A 13 10.33 22.08 15.99
N ASP A 14 11.05 23.17 16.11
CA ASP A 14 12.50 23.17 16.00
C ASP A 14 13.20 22.48 17.17
N THR A 15 12.47 22.21 18.25
CA THR A 15 13.05 21.54 19.42
C THR A 15 13.02 20.03 19.30
N ASN A 16 12.27 19.50 18.36
CA ASN A 16 12.21 18.06 18.12
C ASN A 16 13.43 17.63 17.33
N PRO A 17 14.31 16.77 17.90
CA PRO A 17 15.51 16.33 17.19
C PRO A 17 15.23 15.56 15.91
N LYS A 18 13.99 15.09 15.72
CA LYS A 18 13.57 14.43 14.49
C LYS A 18 12.92 15.39 13.51
N CYS A 19 12.83 16.66 13.85
CA CYS A 19 12.34 17.66 12.90
C CYS A 19 13.27 17.70 11.69
N GLY A 20 12.73 17.64 10.49
CA GLY A 20 13.50 17.45 9.27
C GLY A 20 13.58 16.01 8.82
N MET A 21 13.28 15.08 9.71
CA MET A 21 13.11 13.66 9.38
C MET A 21 11.63 13.32 9.50
N VAL A 22 11.03 12.93 8.41
CA VAL A 22 9.59 12.61 8.41
C VAL A 22 9.33 11.41 9.32
N MET A 23 10.11 10.36 9.16
CA MET A 23 10.09 9.20 10.03
C MET A 23 11.31 8.34 9.74
N ASP A 24 11.58 7.39 10.62
CA ASP A 24 12.66 6.44 10.43
C ASP A 24 12.37 5.55 9.22
N PHE A 25 13.33 5.44 8.32
CA PHE A 25 13.20 4.63 7.11
C PHE A 25 12.92 3.15 7.44
N GLY A 26 13.54 2.63 8.49
CA GLY A 26 13.33 1.24 8.91
C GLY A 26 11.89 1.00 9.36
N VAL A 27 11.30 1.96 10.06
CA VAL A 27 9.90 1.87 10.49
C VAL A 27 8.98 1.91 9.28
N LEU A 28 9.23 2.82 8.35
CA LEU A 28 8.42 2.90 7.12
C LEU A 28 8.51 1.60 6.32
N LYS A 29 9.71 1.08 6.17
CA LYS A 29 9.94 -0.18 5.45
C LYS A 29 9.17 -1.34 6.11
N SER A 30 9.16 -1.41 7.44
CA SER A 30 8.43 -2.43 8.17
C SER A 30 6.92 -2.31 7.94
N ILE A 31 6.39 -1.10 7.97
CA ILE A 31 4.97 -0.86 7.72
C ILE A 31 4.57 -1.33 6.32
N VAL A 32 5.32 -0.93 5.32
CA VAL A 32 5.06 -1.32 3.94
C VAL A 32 5.14 -2.84 3.78
N ASN A 33 6.16 -3.44 4.37
CA ASN A 33 6.35 -4.89 4.29
C ASN A 33 5.21 -5.66 4.96
N GLU A 34 4.80 -5.24 6.15
CA GLU A 34 3.73 -5.93 6.89
C GLU A 34 2.36 -5.73 6.27
N GLU A 35 2.06 -4.52 5.81
CA GLU A 35 0.72 -4.19 5.32
C GLU A 35 0.52 -4.54 3.85
N VAL A 36 1.57 -4.52 3.05
CA VAL A 36 1.45 -4.71 1.61
C VAL A 36 2.27 -5.91 1.12
N VAL A 37 3.58 -5.87 1.30
CA VAL A 37 4.46 -6.84 0.64
C VAL A 37 4.18 -8.27 1.10
N SER A 38 4.10 -8.50 2.41
CA SER A 38 3.89 -9.85 2.95
C SER A 38 2.54 -10.43 2.57
N ARG A 39 1.55 -9.59 2.30
CA ARG A 39 0.18 -10.02 1.96
C ARG A 39 -0.04 -10.20 0.48
N PHE A 40 0.54 -9.32 -0.33
CA PHE A 40 0.23 -9.23 -1.76
C PHE A 40 1.35 -9.73 -2.68
N ASP A 41 2.58 -9.87 -2.16
CA ASP A 41 3.69 -10.32 -2.99
C ASP A 41 3.46 -11.76 -3.44
N HIS A 42 3.54 -12.00 -4.74
CA HIS A 42 3.27 -13.30 -5.35
C HIS A 42 1.86 -13.83 -5.03
N ALA A 43 0.93 -12.95 -4.70
CA ALA A 43 -0.44 -13.33 -4.41
C ALA A 43 -1.30 -13.23 -5.67
N LEU A 44 -2.28 -14.13 -5.76
CA LEU A 44 -3.37 -14.00 -6.71
C LEU A 44 -4.46 -13.17 -6.02
N VAL A 45 -4.77 -11.99 -6.56
CA VAL A 45 -5.73 -11.07 -5.97
C VAL A 45 -7.06 -11.20 -6.72
N LEU A 46 -8.11 -11.53 -5.98
CA LEU A 46 -9.43 -11.76 -6.55
C LEU A 46 -10.47 -10.89 -5.87
N ARG A 47 -11.46 -10.47 -6.64
CA ARG A 47 -12.60 -9.75 -6.09
C ARG A 47 -13.56 -10.73 -5.40
N ALA A 48 -14.02 -10.37 -4.21
CA ALA A 48 -14.97 -11.17 -3.45
C ALA A 48 -16.37 -10.98 -4.02
N THR A 49 -16.74 -11.80 -5.00
CA THR A 49 -18.09 -11.82 -5.54
C THR A 49 -18.74 -13.15 -5.20
N ARG A 50 -20.03 -13.13 -4.95
CA ARG A 50 -20.82 -14.32 -4.69
C ARG A 50 -20.78 -15.29 -5.85
N ARG A 51 -20.86 -14.73 -7.04
CA ARG A 51 -20.87 -15.47 -8.29
C ARG A 51 -19.64 -16.35 -8.44
N ASP A 52 -18.48 -15.82 -8.04
CA ASP A 52 -17.20 -16.48 -8.25
C ASP A 52 -16.69 -17.26 -7.03
N ALA A 53 -17.53 -17.43 -6.00
CA ALA A 53 -17.12 -18.16 -4.80
C ALA A 53 -16.64 -19.58 -5.08
N PRO A 54 -17.31 -20.38 -5.94
CA PRO A 54 -16.79 -21.72 -6.26
C PRO A 54 -15.43 -21.67 -6.98
N LEU A 55 -15.24 -20.71 -7.87
CA LEU A 55 -13.97 -20.55 -8.56
C LEU A 55 -12.86 -20.18 -7.58
N ARG A 56 -13.13 -19.25 -6.65
CA ARG A 56 -12.15 -18.88 -5.63
C ARG A 56 -11.74 -20.07 -4.76
N ALA A 57 -12.69 -20.93 -4.42
CA ALA A 57 -12.39 -22.11 -3.62
C ALA A 57 -11.44 -23.06 -4.35
N VAL A 58 -11.67 -23.28 -5.65
CA VAL A 58 -10.79 -24.11 -6.47
C VAL A 58 -9.41 -23.49 -6.58
N LEU A 59 -9.32 -22.19 -6.81
CA LEU A 59 -8.04 -21.50 -6.93
C LEU A 59 -7.28 -21.52 -5.61
N ALA A 60 -7.97 -21.43 -4.49
CA ALA A 60 -7.34 -21.50 -3.17
C ALA A 60 -6.65 -22.84 -2.93
N GLU A 61 -7.18 -23.93 -3.48
CA GLU A 61 -6.55 -25.24 -3.38
C GLU A 61 -5.29 -25.34 -4.24
N ARG A 62 -5.28 -24.63 -5.37
CA ARG A 62 -4.20 -24.71 -6.37
C ARG A 62 -3.07 -23.72 -6.09
N PHE A 63 -3.39 -22.55 -5.56
CA PHE A 63 -2.45 -21.47 -5.32
C PHE A 63 -2.39 -21.18 -3.83
N GLY A 64 -1.21 -21.22 -3.26
CA GLY A 64 -1.03 -21.11 -1.82
C GLY A 64 -1.28 -19.72 -1.24
N ASN A 65 -1.26 -18.68 -2.09
CA ASN A 65 -1.42 -17.31 -1.60
C ASN A 65 -2.48 -16.58 -2.42
N ILE A 66 -3.68 -16.52 -1.89
CA ILE A 66 -4.80 -15.80 -2.49
C ILE A 66 -5.25 -14.71 -1.54
N VAL A 67 -5.40 -13.51 -2.08
CA VAL A 67 -5.94 -12.36 -1.35
C VAL A 67 -7.28 -11.99 -1.99
N THR A 68 -8.31 -11.88 -1.16
CA THR A 68 -9.64 -11.51 -1.62
C THR A 68 -9.90 -10.06 -1.22
N VAL A 69 -10.35 -9.26 -2.18
CA VAL A 69 -10.67 -7.84 -1.98
C VAL A 69 -12.10 -7.55 -2.40
N ASP A 70 -12.64 -6.42 -1.96
CA ASP A 70 -14.02 -6.03 -2.24
C ASP A 70 -14.15 -5.07 -3.44
N TYR A 71 -13.09 -4.91 -4.19
CA TYR A 71 -13.05 -4.05 -5.36
C TYR A 71 -12.45 -4.81 -6.55
N GLN A 72 -12.59 -4.25 -7.73
CA GLN A 72 -11.94 -4.79 -8.93
C GLN A 72 -10.41 -4.59 -8.79
N PRO A 73 -9.60 -5.64 -8.82
CA PRO A 73 -8.16 -5.54 -8.54
C PRO A 73 -7.34 -5.00 -9.71
N THR A 74 -7.63 -3.77 -10.12
CA THR A 74 -6.78 -3.02 -11.03
C THR A 74 -5.61 -2.43 -10.26
N CYS A 75 -4.54 -2.03 -10.95
CA CYS A 75 -3.40 -1.41 -10.29
C CYS A 75 -3.79 -0.14 -9.54
N GLU A 76 -4.65 0.69 -10.12
CA GLU A 76 -5.12 1.92 -9.50
C GLU A 76 -5.90 1.64 -8.22
N ASN A 77 -6.82 0.68 -8.26
CA ASN A 77 -7.62 0.32 -7.09
C ASN A 77 -6.76 -0.33 -6.01
N MET A 78 -5.80 -1.16 -6.41
CA MET A 78 -4.87 -1.78 -5.46
C MET A 78 -3.99 -0.73 -4.79
N LEU A 79 -3.52 0.27 -5.54
CA LEU A 79 -2.74 1.36 -4.95
C LEU A 79 -3.55 2.15 -3.94
N GLY A 80 -4.82 2.41 -4.22
CA GLY A 80 -5.72 3.05 -3.24
C GLY A 80 -5.85 2.25 -1.96
N ASP A 81 -5.98 0.92 -2.07
CA ASP A 81 -6.02 0.03 -0.92
C ASP A 81 -4.69 0.05 -0.15
N PHE A 82 -3.57 -0.07 -0.86
CA PHE A 82 -2.25 -0.03 -0.24
C PHE A 82 -2.03 1.29 0.50
N ALA A 83 -2.44 2.40 -0.13
CA ALA A 83 -2.34 3.71 0.48
C ALA A 83 -3.11 3.78 1.80
N ALA A 84 -4.33 3.26 1.82
CA ALA A 84 -5.15 3.25 3.03
C ALA A 84 -4.52 2.39 4.13
N ARG A 85 -3.97 1.24 3.76
CA ARG A 85 -3.31 0.33 4.72
C ARG A 85 -2.07 0.96 5.34
N ILE A 86 -1.25 1.59 4.53
CA ILE A 86 -0.04 2.26 4.99
C ILE A 86 -0.39 3.47 5.85
N ALA A 87 -1.31 4.31 5.36
CA ALA A 87 -1.69 5.55 6.04
C ALA A 87 -2.18 5.31 7.47
N ARG A 88 -2.90 4.21 7.70
CA ARG A 88 -3.41 3.87 9.04
C ARG A 88 -2.29 3.58 10.04
N ARG A 89 -1.13 3.20 9.56
CA ARG A 89 0.01 2.83 10.40
C ARG A 89 1.00 3.97 10.61
N LEU A 90 0.85 5.06 9.87
CA LEU A 90 1.77 6.19 9.99
C LEU A 90 1.56 6.94 11.31
N PRO A 91 2.65 7.43 11.93
CA PRO A 91 2.53 8.20 13.16
C PRO A 91 1.83 9.53 12.94
N LEU A 92 1.32 10.09 14.03
CA LEU A 92 0.67 11.39 14.00
C LEU A 92 1.62 12.45 13.43
N GLY A 93 1.12 13.26 12.53
CA GLY A 93 1.91 14.30 11.87
C GLY A 93 2.63 13.83 10.61
N VAL A 94 2.55 12.54 10.30
CA VAL A 94 3.13 11.99 9.07
C VAL A 94 2.00 11.59 8.13
N GLU A 95 2.06 12.10 6.91
CA GLU A 95 1.06 11.80 5.88
C GLU A 95 1.70 11.05 4.73
N LEU A 96 0.94 10.11 4.17
CA LEU A 96 1.34 9.46 2.93
C LEU A 96 1.14 10.44 1.78
N HIS A 97 2.20 10.73 1.06
CA HIS A 97 2.17 11.68 -0.06
C HIS A 97 1.85 10.98 -1.38
N SER A 98 2.55 9.90 -1.67
CA SER A 98 2.38 9.19 -2.94
C SER A 98 2.87 7.75 -2.84
N LEU A 99 2.33 6.93 -3.73
CA LEU A 99 2.79 5.57 -3.97
C LEU A 99 3.02 5.39 -5.46
N ARG A 100 4.01 4.59 -5.80
CA ARG A 100 4.24 4.16 -7.18
C ARG A 100 4.48 2.66 -7.19
N LEU A 101 3.76 1.97 -8.06
CA LEU A 101 3.91 0.54 -8.27
C LEU A 101 4.31 0.31 -9.71
N HIS A 102 5.48 -0.28 -9.92
CA HIS A 102 5.93 -0.67 -11.26
C HIS A 102 5.36 -2.02 -11.62
N GLU A 103 4.67 -2.07 -12.74
CA GLU A 103 4.15 -3.32 -13.32
C GLU A 103 5.25 -4.01 -14.12
N THR A 104 6.01 -3.20 -14.87
CA THR A 104 7.18 -3.63 -15.62
C THR A 104 8.27 -2.58 -15.43
N ALA A 105 9.42 -2.77 -16.07
CA ALA A 105 10.52 -1.80 -15.98
C ALA A 105 10.13 -0.41 -16.49
N THR A 106 9.17 -0.33 -17.42
CA THR A 106 8.79 0.93 -18.06
C THR A 106 7.34 1.35 -17.80
N SER A 107 6.54 0.50 -17.16
CA SER A 107 5.13 0.75 -16.91
C SER A 107 4.88 0.79 -15.41
N PHE A 108 4.19 1.83 -14.94
CA PHE A 108 3.89 1.97 -13.53
C PHE A 108 2.55 2.65 -13.31
N ALA A 109 2.00 2.47 -12.12
CA ALA A 109 0.83 3.20 -11.63
C ALA A 109 1.24 4.06 -10.44
N GLU A 110 0.61 5.22 -10.29
CA GLU A 110 0.88 6.14 -9.20
C GLU A 110 -0.40 6.55 -8.47
N TRP A 111 -0.25 6.74 -7.19
CA TRP A 111 -1.31 7.28 -6.32
C TRP A 111 -0.75 8.51 -5.61
N PHE A 112 -1.53 9.58 -5.60
CA PHE A 112 -1.16 10.81 -4.89
C PHE A 112 -2.27 11.19 -3.91
N ALA A 113 -1.88 11.51 -2.68
CA ALA A 113 -2.82 11.90 -1.64
C ALA A 113 -3.63 13.14 -2.05
N GLU A 114 -2.96 14.08 -2.73
CA GLU A 114 -3.58 15.31 -3.18
C GLU A 114 -4.79 15.07 -4.09
N ASP A 115 -4.72 14.03 -4.93
CA ASP A 115 -5.78 13.70 -5.87
C ASP A 115 -6.95 12.96 -5.22
N ASN A 116 -6.79 12.52 -3.96
CA ASN A 116 -7.74 11.69 -3.25
C ASN A 116 -8.31 12.34 -1.98
N ARG A 117 -8.17 13.62 -1.87
CA ARG A 117 -8.72 14.40 -0.74
C ARG A 117 -10.14 14.86 -1.01
#